data_15ef3ae8bcba41e7dd2011645b7912fd
#
_entry.id   15ef3ae8bcba41e7dd2011645b7912fd
#
_cell.length_a   1.000
_cell.length_b   1.000
_cell.length_c   1.000
_cell.angle_alpha   90.00
_cell.angle_beta   90.00
_cell.angle_gamma   90.00
#
_symmetry.space_group_name_H-M   'P 1'
#
loop_
_entity.id
_entity.type
_entity.pdbx_description
1 polymer ?
#
loop_
_entity_poly.entity_id
_entity_poly.type
_entity_poly.pdbx_seq_one_letter_code
_entity_poly.pdbx_strand_id
1 'polypeptide(L)'
;MHASRLVYTGAISLTLAVALGFATSATQAAPNSTPKIPVLRVDPDWPKMPLPVAGDFGTPLEINTATGKPKPWVTGEVAGTCVDSRDNVFTVNRGNLVSPETVEAVSSPTVIEYDPEGNVVNAWNTSANQAQIHGCFVDYQDNIWIGGNGDGIVQKYTHDGKTLLLQIGTKGVCDWPANNNACGNSGGDPAANQSHTLLNEPANVWVDPGVDPQSGKRGAVYIADGYGNHRVVVFQDNGDGTATYLRQWPKDNSVATTVNNPLTDFPGLFAAGDGGHPHCVVGGNDGMIYVCDRADDRIQVFTKLGGLVRIVPVVPGTGVTQGIGGAPGLGTAGSAWDLRFTNDAMQTYMFEIDGGNEMLHTMTRALGTIVSSLGQPGHQSGQFTFLHSNALDSKGNVYTGETINGRRIQKFVHVECNNGNGRGNGNGNCS
;
A
#
# COMPACT_ATOMS: atom_id res chain seq x y z
N MET A 1 35.54 -30.89 85.77
CA MET A 1 36.70 -30.68 84.89
C MET A 1 36.20 -30.54 83.46
N HIS A 2 35.85 -29.35 83.04
CA HIS A 2 35.35 -29.11 81.67
C HIS A 2 36.14 -27.96 81.08
N ALA A 3 36.89 -28.23 80.05
CA ALA A 3 37.67 -27.23 79.31
C ALA A 3 36.79 -26.73 78.13
N SER A 4 36.39 -25.47 78.14
CA SER A 4 35.71 -24.78 77.06
C SER A 4 36.72 -24.32 76.02
N ARG A 5 36.53 -24.72 74.76
CA ARG A 5 37.27 -24.18 73.60
C ARG A 5 36.45 -23.03 72.96
N LEU A 6 37.10 -21.85 72.92
CA LEU A 6 36.63 -20.70 72.15
C LEU A 6 36.94 -20.96 70.66
N VAL A 7 35.94 -20.81 69.83
CA VAL A 7 36.09 -20.81 68.35
C VAL A 7 35.86 -19.37 67.90
N TYR A 8 36.87 -18.79 67.30
CA TYR A 8 36.80 -17.49 66.61
C TYR A 8 36.30 -17.71 65.19
N THR A 9 35.18 -17.13 64.87
CA THR A 9 34.66 -17.03 63.47
C THR A 9 35.02 -15.67 62.94
N GLY A 10 36.00 -15.61 62.04
CA GLY A 10 36.32 -14.39 61.29
C GLY A 10 35.29 -14.16 60.17
N ALA A 11 34.58 -13.05 60.20
CA ALA A 11 33.71 -12.60 59.13
C ALA A 11 34.55 -11.87 58.04
N ILE A 12 34.57 -12.43 56.85
CA ILE A 12 35.11 -11.77 55.65
C ILE A 12 33.97 -10.96 55.03
N SER A 13 34.07 -9.64 55.13
CA SER A 13 33.18 -8.71 54.43
C SER A 13 33.61 -8.59 52.97
N LEU A 14 32.84 -9.16 52.07
CA LEU A 14 33.01 -8.99 50.62
C LEU A 14 32.22 -7.76 50.16
N THR A 15 32.91 -6.66 49.91
CA THR A 15 32.32 -5.43 49.35
C THR A 15 32.16 -5.60 47.86
N LEU A 16 30.89 -5.80 47.41
CA LEU A 16 30.52 -5.84 46.01
C LEU A 16 30.36 -4.40 45.48
N ALA A 17 31.33 -3.91 44.73
CA ALA A 17 31.22 -2.63 44.03
C ALA A 17 30.34 -2.82 42.80
N VAL A 18 29.07 -2.36 42.86
CA VAL A 18 28.19 -2.27 41.70
C VAL A 18 28.56 -1.00 40.93
N ALA A 19 29.24 -1.16 39.80
CA ALA A 19 29.44 -0.09 38.84
C ALA A 19 28.13 0.13 38.07
N LEU A 20 27.34 1.14 38.43
CA LEU A 20 26.26 1.64 37.60
C LEU A 20 26.85 2.34 36.37
N GLY A 21 26.91 1.63 35.26
CA GLY A 21 27.16 2.21 33.95
C GLY A 21 25.93 3.02 33.54
N PHE A 22 25.98 4.33 33.65
CA PHE A 22 25.02 5.21 33.00
C PHE A 22 25.27 5.12 31.48
N ALA A 23 24.43 4.34 30.77
CA ALA A 23 24.32 4.46 29.33
C ALA A 23 23.69 5.83 29.04
N THR A 24 24.51 6.80 28.66
CA THR A 24 24.00 8.04 28.06
C THR A 24 23.37 7.69 26.73
N SER A 25 22.06 7.54 26.71
CA SER A 25 21.29 7.57 25.49
C SER A 25 21.57 8.94 24.84
N ALA A 26 22.32 8.95 23.75
CA ALA A 26 22.40 10.11 22.89
C ALA A 26 20.99 10.42 22.41
N THR A 27 20.31 11.35 23.07
CA THR A 27 19.11 11.96 22.54
C THR A 27 19.54 12.69 21.28
N GLN A 28 19.26 12.09 20.13
CA GLN A 28 19.38 12.77 18.86
C GLN A 28 18.46 13.98 18.95
N ALA A 29 19.04 15.18 18.96
CA ALA A 29 18.27 16.41 19.00
C ALA A 29 17.30 16.38 17.80
N ALA A 30 16.01 16.53 18.07
CA ALA A 30 15.03 16.69 17.02
C ALA A 30 15.47 17.86 16.11
N PRO A 31 15.37 17.76 14.79
CA PRO A 31 15.71 18.86 13.92
C PRO A 31 14.89 20.08 14.33
N ASN A 32 15.53 21.22 14.52
CA ASN A 32 14.95 22.46 15.04
C ASN A 32 13.91 23.12 14.10
N SER A 33 13.48 22.45 13.03
CA SER A 33 12.46 22.93 12.10
C SER A 33 11.54 21.78 11.68
N THR A 34 10.24 22.01 11.76
CA THR A 34 9.26 21.11 11.12
C THR A 34 9.61 21.00 9.63
N PRO A 35 9.69 19.80 9.04
CA PRO A 35 9.86 19.64 7.60
C PRO A 35 8.84 20.50 6.85
N LYS A 36 9.27 21.12 5.75
CA LYS A 36 8.37 21.92 4.90
C LYS A 36 7.32 20.99 4.28
N ILE A 37 6.12 21.54 4.08
CA ILE A 37 5.07 20.83 3.33
C ILE A 37 5.62 20.51 1.93
N PRO A 38 5.57 19.23 1.50
CA PRO A 38 6.01 18.84 0.17
C PRO A 38 5.20 19.55 -0.92
N VAL A 39 5.91 20.08 -1.94
CA VAL A 39 5.29 20.66 -3.13
C VAL A 39 5.50 19.70 -4.29
N LEU A 40 4.41 19.28 -4.93
CA LEU A 40 4.43 18.35 -6.04
C LEU A 40 4.01 19.04 -7.34
N ARG A 41 4.63 18.64 -8.47
CA ARG A 41 4.24 19.06 -9.81
C ARG A 41 4.18 17.85 -10.72
N VAL A 42 3.14 17.75 -11.54
CA VAL A 42 3.03 16.68 -12.53
C VAL A 42 4.19 16.77 -13.53
N ASP A 43 4.77 15.61 -13.86
CA ASP A 43 5.71 15.42 -14.97
C ASP A 43 4.93 14.88 -16.18
N PRO A 44 4.62 15.73 -17.18
CA PRO A 44 3.82 15.31 -18.32
C PRO A 44 4.59 14.38 -19.29
N ASP A 45 5.92 14.28 -19.15
CA ASP A 45 6.79 13.50 -20.02
C ASP A 45 7.13 12.11 -19.43
N TRP A 46 6.53 11.76 -18.29
CA TRP A 46 6.67 10.47 -17.64
C TRP A 46 5.32 9.71 -17.61
N PRO A 47 5.26 8.39 -17.94
CA PRO A 47 6.33 7.54 -18.50
C PRO A 47 6.67 7.91 -19.94
N LYS A 48 7.82 7.41 -20.43
CA LYS A 48 8.21 7.64 -21.83
C LYS A 48 7.27 6.91 -22.78
N MET A 49 6.75 7.65 -23.73
CA MET A 49 5.85 7.11 -24.75
C MET A 49 6.56 7.07 -26.13
N PRO A 50 6.21 6.14 -27.00
CA PRO A 50 5.21 5.07 -26.83
C PRO A 50 5.68 3.94 -25.91
N LEU A 51 4.74 3.21 -25.33
CA LEU A 51 5.04 1.96 -24.64
C LEU A 51 5.60 0.92 -25.64
N PRO A 52 6.25 -0.15 -25.15
CA PRO A 52 6.68 -1.27 -25.98
C PRO A 52 5.56 -1.89 -26.81
N VAL A 53 5.93 -2.79 -27.71
CA VAL A 53 4.99 -3.44 -28.64
C VAL A 53 4.97 -4.96 -28.44
N ALA A 54 4.01 -5.64 -29.03
CA ALA A 54 3.96 -7.09 -29.10
C ALA A 54 5.28 -7.64 -29.66
N GLY A 55 5.85 -8.65 -28.98
CA GLY A 55 7.18 -9.20 -29.25
C GLY A 55 8.28 -8.68 -28.32
N ASP A 56 8.13 -7.50 -27.72
CA ASP A 56 9.08 -6.99 -26.72
C ASP A 56 8.96 -7.76 -25.40
N PHE A 57 10.05 -7.83 -24.66
CA PHE A 57 10.16 -8.51 -23.35
C PHE A 57 9.62 -9.96 -23.35
N GLY A 58 9.70 -10.65 -24.50
CA GLY A 58 9.26 -12.03 -24.63
C GLY A 58 7.75 -12.23 -24.72
N THR A 59 6.99 -11.16 -24.93
CA THR A 59 5.55 -11.25 -25.21
C THR A 59 5.29 -11.86 -26.60
N PRO A 60 4.12 -12.48 -26.82
CA PRO A 60 3.77 -12.97 -28.17
C PRO A 60 3.76 -11.84 -29.20
N LEU A 61 4.32 -12.09 -30.38
CA LEU A 61 4.28 -11.15 -31.50
C LEU A 61 2.86 -11.14 -32.12
N GLU A 62 2.26 -9.98 -32.14
CA GLU A 62 1.01 -9.71 -32.87
C GLU A 62 1.19 -8.53 -33.83
N ILE A 63 0.76 -8.72 -35.08
CA ILE A 63 0.88 -7.71 -36.14
C ILE A 63 -0.48 -7.06 -36.38
N ASN A 64 -0.52 -5.74 -36.42
CA ASN A 64 -1.64 -5.00 -36.92
C ASN A 64 -1.70 -5.17 -38.46
N THR A 65 -2.71 -5.85 -38.96
CA THR A 65 -2.85 -6.21 -40.38
C THR A 65 -3.02 -5.00 -41.29
N ALA A 66 -3.52 -3.88 -40.79
CA ALA A 66 -3.69 -2.65 -41.59
C ALA A 66 -2.37 -1.89 -41.78
N THR A 67 -1.46 -1.96 -40.83
CA THR A 67 -0.19 -1.21 -40.86
C THR A 67 1.04 -2.07 -41.11
N GLY A 68 0.93 -3.40 -40.94
CA GLY A 68 2.06 -4.34 -41.02
C GLY A 68 3.06 -4.23 -39.87
N LYS A 69 2.73 -3.48 -38.80
CA LYS A 69 3.61 -3.26 -37.63
C LYS A 69 3.15 -4.07 -36.42
N PRO A 70 4.05 -4.37 -35.47
CA PRO A 70 3.66 -4.94 -34.18
C PRO A 70 2.63 -4.03 -33.48
N LYS A 71 1.64 -4.63 -32.83
CA LYS A 71 0.62 -3.91 -32.08
C LYS A 71 1.22 -3.29 -30.80
N PRO A 72 0.90 -2.02 -30.45
CA PRO A 72 1.35 -1.39 -29.22
C PRO A 72 0.70 -2.02 -27.99
N TRP A 73 1.39 -1.95 -26.85
CA TRP A 73 0.80 -2.30 -25.56
C TRP A 73 -0.18 -1.23 -25.08
N VAL A 74 -1.21 -1.70 -24.39
CA VAL A 74 -2.13 -0.89 -23.58
C VAL A 74 -2.12 -1.45 -22.16
N THR A 75 -1.83 -0.63 -21.18
CA THR A 75 -1.84 -1.02 -19.75
C THR A 75 -3.23 -1.40 -19.27
N GLY A 76 -4.26 -0.81 -19.86
CA GLY A 76 -5.58 -0.86 -19.27
C GLY A 76 -5.58 -0.20 -17.90
N GLU A 77 -6.41 -0.68 -16.99
CA GLU A 77 -6.48 -0.20 -15.61
C GLU A 77 -5.16 -0.46 -14.86
N VAL A 78 -4.62 0.57 -14.20
CA VAL A 78 -3.43 0.47 -13.35
C VAL A 78 -3.89 0.31 -11.90
N ALA A 79 -3.95 -0.95 -11.44
CA ALA A 79 -4.55 -1.30 -10.15
C ALA A 79 -3.59 -1.16 -8.96
N GLY A 80 -2.29 -1.15 -9.20
CA GLY A 80 -1.28 -0.99 -8.15
C GLY A 80 -0.02 -0.32 -8.66
N THR A 81 0.64 0.42 -7.77
CA THR A 81 1.94 1.06 -7.99
C THR A 81 2.87 0.80 -6.82
N CYS A 82 4.13 0.50 -7.06
CA CYS A 82 5.16 0.39 -6.04
C CYS A 82 6.54 0.78 -6.59
N VAL A 83 7.51 1.01 -5.70
CA VAL A 83 8.85 1.49 -6.04
C VAL A 83 9.88 0.63 -5.32
N ASP A 84 10.98 0.27 -5.99
CA ASP A 84 12.08 -0.48 -5.42
C ASP A 84 13.17 0.41 -4.76
N SER A 85 14.20 -0.22 -4.21
CA SER A 85 15.31 0.47 -3.55
C SER A 85 16.19 1.31 -4.50
N ARG A 86 16.01 1.19 -5.82
CA ARG A 86 16.72 1.91 -6.88
C ARG A 86 15.88 2.97 -7.56
N ASP A 87 14.69 3.25 -7.04
CA ASP A 87 13.68 4.16 -7.59
C ASP A 87 13.04 3.65 -8.89
N ASN A 88 13.15 2.37 -9.25
CA ASN A 88 12.34 1.81 -10.34
C ASN A 88 10.89 1.70 -9.89
N VAL A 89 9.99 2.00 -10.81
CA VAL A 89 8.55 2.04 -10.56
C VAL A 89 7.89 0.83 -11.20
N PHE A 90 7.12 0.09 -10.42
CA PHE A 90 6.32 -1.03 -10.91
C PHE A 90 4.87 -0.65 -11.00
N THR A 91 4.22 -1.03 -12.09
CA THR A 91 2.78 -0.95 -12.25
C THR A 91 2.18 -2.33 -12.38
N VAL A 92 1.03 -2.52 -11.74
CA VAL A 92 0.22 -3.72 -11.87
C VAL A 92 -0.98 -3.40 -12.74
N ASN A 93 -1.04 -4.03 -13.92
CA ASN A 93 -1.90 -3.64 -15.02
C ASN A 93 -2.92 -4.73 -15.32
N ARG A 94 -4.20 -4.38 -15.43
CA ARG A 94 -5.27 -5.31 -15.79
C ARG A 94 -5.31 -5.62 -17.29
N GLY A 95 -4.66 -4.80 -18.12
CA GLY A 95 -4.53 -5.06 -19.56
C GLY A 95 -5.85 -5.07 -20.32
N ASN A 96 -6.93 -4.59 -19.69
CA ASN A 96 -8.25 -4.55 -20.31
C ASN A 96 -8.28 -3.59 -21.49
N LEU A 97 -8.68 -4.12 -22.67
CA LEU A 97 -8.81 -3.36 -23.91
C LEU A 97 -10.26 -2.91 -24.09
N VAL A 98 -10.44 -1.70 -24.60
CA VAL A 98 -11.73 -1.15 -24.99
C VAL A 98 -11.76 -0.91 -26.51
N SER A 99 -12.95 -0.91 -27.13
CA SER A 99 -13.04 -0.62 -28.58
C SER A 99 -12.63 0.83 -28.85
N PRO A 100 -11.75 1.12 -29.86
CA PRO A 100 -11.21 0.20 -30.88
C PRO A 100 -9.91 -0.51 -30.54
N GLU A 101 -9.34 -0.35 -29.34
CA GLU A 101 -8.05 -0.94 -28.93
C GLU A 101 -7.99 -2.45 -29.18
N THR A 102 -9.12 -3.16 -29.03
CA THR A 102 -9.20 -4.61 -29.27
C THR A 102 -8.74 -5.05 -30.67
N VAL A 103 -8.75 -4.13 -31.64
CA VAL A 103 -8.28 -4.39 -33.00
C VAL A 103 -6.83 -3.93 -33.19
N GLU A 104 -6.46 -2.81 -32.60
CA GLU A 104 -5.22 -2.10 -32.94
C GLU A 104 -4.09 -2.33 -31.94
N ALA A 105 -4.38 -2.81 -30.75
CA ALA A 105 -3.44 -2.96 -29.66
C ALA A 105 -3.49 -4.36 -29.03
N VAL A 106 -2.57 -4.62 -28.10
CA VAL A 106 -2.56 -5.81 -27.24
C VAL A 106 -2.49 -5.40 -25.79
N SER A 107 -3.00 -6.23 -24.88
CA SER A 107 -2.79 -6.08 -23.45
C SER A 107 -1.30 -6.05 -23.12
N SER A 108 -0.88 -5.11 -22.30
CA SER A 108 0.46 -5.15 -21.70
C SER A 108 0.61 -6.38 -20.81
N PRO A 109 1.85 -6.80 -20.48
CA PRO A 109 2.08 -7.69 -19.35
C PRO A 109 1.45 -7.17 -18.06
N THR A 110 1.19 -8.11 -17.14
CA THR A 110 0.57 -7.80 -15.85
C THR A 110 1.40 -6.79 -15.04
N VAL A 111 2.72 -6.93 -15.06
CA VAL A 111 3.65 -6.04 -14.37
C VAL A 111 4.58 -5.39 -15.39
N ILE A 112 4.76 -4.09 -15.27
CA ILE A 112 5.74 -3.31 -16.03
C ILE A 112 6.64 -2.60 -15.01
N GLU A 113 7.96 -2.70 -15.22
CA GLU A 113 8.98 -1.97 -14.48
C GLU A 113 9.50 -0.82 -15.34
N TYR A 114 9.45 0.38 -14.77
CA TYR A 114 9.99 1.60 -15.39
C TYR A 114 11.23 2.05 -14.60
N ASP A 115 12.25 2.54 -15.30
CA ASP A 115 13.33 3.28 -14.64
C ASP A 115 12.83 4.66 -14.14
N PRO A 116 13.62 5.38 -13.31
CA PRO A 116 13.24 6.72 -12.84
C PRO A 116 12.96 7.73 -13.95
N GLU A 117 13.55 7.54 -15.13
CA GLU A 117 13.38 8.37 -16.34
C GLU A 117 12.10 8.02 -17.09
N GLY A 118 11.45 6.90 -16.78
CA GLY A 118 10.19 6.45 -17.37
C GLY A 118 10.32 5.48 -18.54
N ASN A 119 11.51 4.96 -18.81
CA ASN A 119 11.68 3.92 -19.81
C ASN A 119 11.24 2.57 -19.24
N VAL A 120 10.58 1.73 -20.03
CA VAL A 120 10.29 0.36 -19.66
C VAL A 120 11.57 -0.46 -19.69
N VAL A 121 11.97 -1.03 -18.56
CA VAL A 121 13.20 -1.82 -18.41
C VAL A 121 12.95 -3.30 -18.19
N ASN A 122 11.73 -3.67 -17.76
CA ASN A 122 11.32 -5.06 -17.58
C ASN A 122 9.79 -5.17 -17.63
N ALA A 123 9.27 -6.35 -17.99
CA ALA A 123 7.84 -6.64 -17.94
C ALA A 123 7.60 -8.15 -17.90
N TRP A 124 6.57 -8.58 -17.14
CA TRP A 124 6.23 -10.01 -17.04
C TRP A 124 4.75 -10.22 -16.68
N ASN A 125 4.29 -11.47 -16.89
CA ASN A 125 2.97 -11.89 -16.45
C ASN A 125 3.06 -12.67 -15.13
N THR A 126 2.09 -12.44 -14.24
CA THR A 126 1.91 -13.26 -13.04
C THR A 126 1.05 -14.48 -13.35
N SER A 127 0.96 -15.42 -12.40
CA SER A 127 0.02 -16.53 -12.50
C SER A 127 -1.39 -16.16 -12.00
N ALA A 128 -1.58 -14.96 -11.42
CA ALA A 128 -2.89 -14.44 -11.08
C ALA A 128 -3.70 -14.06 -12.32
N ASN A 129 -5.02 -14.02 -12.18
CA ASN A 129 -5.89 -13.52 -13.24
C ASN A 129 -5.66 -12.02 -13.45
N GLN A 130 -5.12 -11.65 -14.60
CA GLN A 130 -4.76 -10.27 -14.90
C GLN A 130 -5.95 -9.29 -14.73
N ALA A 131 -7.15 -9.68 -15.14
CA ALA A 131 -8.34 -8.83 -15.03
C ALA A 131 -8.79 -8.57 -13.59
N GLN A 132 -8.27 -9.35 -12.63
CA GLN A 132 -8.63 -9.31 -11.22
C GLN A 132 -7.45 -8.93 -10.32
N ILE A 133 -6.32 -8.48 -10.90
CA ILE A 133 -5.13 -8.17 -10.14
C ILE A 133 -5.29 -6.85 -9.38
N HIS A 134 -4.63 -6.76 -8.20
CA HIS A 134 -4.74 -5.59 -7.32
C HIS A 134 -3.52 -5.46 -6.41
N GLY A 135 -3.20 -4.23 -6.01
CA GLY A 135 -2.14 -3.92 -5.06
C GLY A 135 -0.73 -4.27 -5.54
N CYS A 136 0.26 -3.53 -5.07
CA CYS A 136 1.67 -3.77 -5.34
C CYS A 136 2.49 -3.29 -4.14
N PHE A 137 3.50 -4.07 -3.74
CA PHE A 137 4.47 -3.69 -2.73
C PHE A 137 5.85 -4.27 -3.04
N VAL A 138 6.92 -3.51 -2.80
CA VAL A 138 8.30 -4.01 -2.86
C VAL A 138 8.81 -4.15 -1.43
N ASP A 139 9.25 -5.36 -1.05
CA ASP A 139 9.73 -5.61 0.30
C ASP A 139 11.20 -5.16 0.49
N TYR A 140 11.67 -5.21 1.73
CA TYR A 140 13.02 -4.79 2.12
C TYR A 140 14.15 -5.66 1.51
N GLN A 141 13.82 -6.71 0.76
CA GLN A 141 14.72 -7.56 0.00
C GLN A 141 14.58 -7.33 -1.50
N ASP A 142 13.85 -6.30 -1.91
CA ASP A 142 13.47 -5.98 -3.30
C ASP A 142 12.67 -7.09 -4.00
N ASN A 143 11.90 -7.91 -3.27
CA ASN A 143 10.94 -8.82 -3.88
C ASN A 143 9.61 -8.10 -4.12
N ILE A 144 8.93 -8.47 -5.19
CA ILE A 144 7.68 -7.85 -5.62
C ILE A 144 6.50 -8.66 -5.09
N TRP A 145 5.64 -7.99 -4.32
CA TRP A 145 4.39 -8.56 -3.81
C TRP A 145 3.20 -8.02 -4.59
N ILE A 146 2.28 -8.90 -4.96
CA ILE A 146 1.14 -8.58 -5.83
C ILE A 146 -0.10 -9.29 -5.30
N GLY A 147 -1.21 -8.55 -5.18
CA GLY A 147 -2.52 -9.09 -4.85
C GLY A 147 -3.24 -9.62 -6.09
N GLY A 148 -3.69 -10.87 -6.06
CA GLY A 148 -4.65 -11.43 -7.01
C GLY A 148 -6.05 -11.33 -6.40
N ASN A 149 -6.66 -10.15 -6.43
CA ASN A 149 -7.91 -9.82 -5.74
C ASN A 149 -9.00 -10.88 -5.97
N GLY A 150 -9.57 -10.96 -7.16
CA GLY A 150 -10.64 -11.92 -7.45
C GLY A 150 -10.22 -13.39 -7.47
N ASP A 151 -8.93 -13.69 -7.36
CA ASP A 151 -8.41 -15.06 -7.19
C ASP A 151 -8.22 -15.45 -5.71
N GLY A 152 -8.36 -14.51 -4.76
CA GLY A 152 -8.18 -14.75 -3.33
C GLY A 152 -6.73 -15.09 -2.93
N ILE A 153 -5.73 -14.51 -3.60
CA ILE A 153 -4.31 -14.82 -3.37
C ILE A 153 -3.47 -13.56 -3.21
N VAL A 154 -2.31 -13.71 -2.56
CA VAL A 154 -1.20 -12.74 -2.59
C VAL A 154 0.05 -13.50 -2.99
N GLN A 155 0.83 -12.96 -3.92
CA GLN A 155 2.01 -13.60 -4.49
C GLN A 155 3.26 -12.75 -4.30
N LYS A 156 4.39 -13.42 -3.96
CA LYS A 156 5.73 -12.85 -3.88
C LYS A 156 6.57 -13.36 -5.03
N TYR A 157 7.16 -12.45 -5.79
CA TYR A 157 8.07 -12.76 -6.89
C TYR A 157 9.49 -12.27 -6.60
N THR A 158 10.49 -12.91 -7.24
CA THR A 158 11.81 -12.28 -7.36
C THR A 158 11.68 -10.93 -8.03
N HIS A 159 12.64 -10.03 -7.79
CA HIS A 159 12.65 -8.67 -8.36
C HIS A 159 12.46 -8.66 -9.90
N ASP A 160 13.08 -9.59 -10.60
CA ASP A 160 12.97 -9.70 -12.06
C ASP A 160 11.68 -10.39 -12.55
N GLY A 161 10.78 -10.77 -11.64
CA GLY A 161 9.50 -11.41 -11.94
C GLY A 161 9.58 -12.86 -12.41
N LYS A 162 10.78 -13.46 -12.51
CA LYS A 162 10.94 -14.79 -13.12
C LYS A 162 10.51 -15.93 -12.22
N THR A 163 10.60 -15.76 -10.91
CA THR A 163 10.33 -16.84 -9.96
C THR A 163 9.24 -16.42 -8.96
N LEU A 164 8.17 -17.21 -8.88
CA LEU A 164 7.21 -17.14 -7.79
C LEU A 164 7.85 -17.75 -6.55
N LEU A 165 8.08 -16.93 -5.52
CA LEU A 165 8.74 -17.33 -4.26
C LEU A 165 7.75 -17.82 -3.22
N LEU A 166 6.56 -17.22 -3.14
CA LEU A 166 5.53 -17.53 -2.16
C LEU A 166 4.15 -17.17 -2.71
N GLN A 167 3.16 -18.00 -2.40
CA GLN A 167 1.74 -17.67 -2.55
C GLN A 167 1.01 -17.88 -1.24
N ILE A 168 0.27 -16.89 -0.78
CA ILE A 168 -0.68 -16.95 0.34
C ILE A 168 -2.08 -17.02 -0.26
N GLY A 169 -2.91 -17.91 0.25
CA GLY A 169 -4.22 -18.23 -0.31
C GLY A 169 -4.17 -19.33 -1.38
N THR A 170 -5.33 -19.74 -1.83
CA THR A 170 -5.52 -20.75 -2.89
C THR A 170 -6.26 -20.12 -4.06
N LYS A 171 -5.65 -20.13 -5.23
CA LYS A 171 -6.22 -19.47 -6.43
C LYS A 171 -7.63 -19.97 -6.73
N GLY A 172 -8.58 -19.02 -6.77
CA GLY A 172 -9.98 -19.29 -7.06
C GLY A 172 -10.76 -19.96 -5.92
N VAL A 173 -10.18 -20.03 -4.70
CA VAL A 173 -10.82 -20.58 -3.51
C VAL A 173 -10.73 -19.55 -2.39
N CYS A 174 -11.87 -18.96 -2.02
CA CYS A 174 -11.91 -17.88 -1.04
C CYS A 174 -12.47 -18.30 0.32
N ASP A 175 -12.18 -17.52 1.36
CA ASP A 175 -12.62 -17.71 2.73
C ASP A 175 -14.11 -17.37 2.89
N TRP A 176 -14.98 -18.20 2.32
CA TRP A 176 -16.43 -18.06 2.48
C TRP A 176 -17.13 -19.43 2.38
N PRO A 177 -17.00 -20.30 3.41
CA PRO A 177 -17.53 -21.66 3.36
C PRO A 177 -19.03 -21.76 3.10
N ALA A 178 -19.82 -20.81 3.63
CA ALA A 178 -21.28 -20.77 3.38
C ALA A 178 -21.63 -20.54 1.91
N ASN A 179 -20.71 -19.96 1.11
CA ASN A 179 -20.86 -19.73 -0.32
C ASN A 179 -19.97 -20.68 -1.16
N ASN A 180 -19.73 -21.90 -0.69
CA ASN A 180 -18.90 -22.92 -1.36
C ASN A 180 -17.48 -22.41 -1.72
N ASN A 181 -16.91 -21.56 -0.88
CA ASN A 181 -15.61 -20.92 -1.07
C ASN A 181 -15.49 -20.06 -2.34
N ALA A 182 -16.61 -19.59 -2.88
CA ALA A 182 -16.59 -18.61 -3.96
C ALA A 182 -16.00 -17.27 -3.47
N CYS A 183 -15.26 -16.61 -4.32
CA CYS A 183 -14.77 -15.25 -4.05
C CYS A 183 -15.89 -14.22 -4.20
N GLY A 184 -15.90 -13.18 -3.40
CA GLY A 184 -16.88 -12.11 -3.44
C GLY A 184 -17.14 -11.49 -2.07
N ASN A 185 -17.91 -10.41 -2.08
CA ASN A 185 -18.26 -9.68 -0.87
C ASN A 185 -19.12 -10.52 0.09
N SER A 186 -18.58 -10.80 1.27
CA SER A 186 -19.27 -11.57 2.32
C SER A 186 -20.24 -10.75 3.19
N GLY A 187 -20.18 -9.41 3.11
CA GLY A 187 -21.15 -8.50 3.73
C GLY A 187 -21.37 -8.70 5.23
N GLY A 188 -20.37 -9.20 5.97
CA GLY A 188 -20.51 -9.51 7.39
C GLY A 188 -21.06 -10.90 7.67
N ASP A 189 -21.14 -11.81 6.69
CA ASP A 189 -21.49 -13.22 6.91
C ASP A 189 -20.54 -13.84 7.93
N PRO A 190 -21.04 -14.38 9.09
CA PRO A 190 -20.20 -14.95 10.13
C PRO A 190 -19.40 -16.19 9.69
N ALA A 191 -19.72 -16.80 8.54
CA ALA A 191 -18.96 -17.91 7.98
C ALA A 191 -17.66 -17.47 7.28
N ALA A 192 -17.57 -16.21 6.86
CA ALA A 192 -16.36 -15.61 6.28
C ALA A 192 -15.40 -15.10 7.37
N ASN A 193 -14.22 -14.65 6.97
CA ASN A 193 -13.17 -14.12 7.87
C ASN A 193 -12.62 -15.16 8.88
N GLN A 194 -12.85 -16.43 8.66
CA GLN A 194 -12.51 -17.50 9.62
C GLN A 194 -11.26 -18.28 9.21
N SER A 195 -10.89 -18.30 7.94
CA SER A 195 -9.77 -19.10 7.48
C SER A 195 -8.42 -18.51 7.90
N HIS A 196 -7.51 -19.39 8.31
CA HIS A 196 -6.11 -19.07 8.58
C HIS A 196 -5.19 -19.37 7.37
N THR A 197 -5.75 -19.78 6.24
CA THR A 197 -5.02 -20.16 5.03
C THR A 197 -5.60 -19.57 3.75
N LEU A 198 -6.89 -19.23 3.75
CA LEU A 198 -7.57 -18.64 2.61
C LEU A 198 -7.79 -17.13 2.82
N LEU A 199 -7.78 -16.39 1.74
CA LEU A 199 -8.15 -14.98 1.66
C LEU A 199 -9.49 -14.86 0.91
N ASN A 200 -10.08 -13.67 0.91
CA ASN A 200 -11.23 -13.38 0.08
C ASN A 200 -11.11 -11.97 -0.51
N GLU A 201 -10.65 -11.91 -1.75
CA GLU A 201 -10.45 -10.68 -2.52
C GLU A 201 -9.54 -9.64 -1.81
N PRO A 202 -8.26 -9.98 -1.54
CA PRO A 202 -7.31 -9.07 -0.90
C PRO A 202 -7.05 -7.82 -1.75
N ALA A 203 -7.00 -6.65 -1.10
CA ALA A 203 -6.81 -5.35 -1.75
C ALA A 203 -5.33 -4.93 -1.79
N ASN A 204 -4.60 -5.09 -0.70
CA ASN A 204 -3.25 -4.54 -0.57
C ASN A 204 -2.39 -5.40 0.37
N VAL A 205 -1.07 -5.23 0.28
CA VAL A 205 -0.09 -5.95 1.09
C VAL A 205 1.04 -5.03 1.53
N TRP A 206 1.50 -5.20 2.76
CA TRP A 206 2.72 -4.57 3.30
C TRP A 206 3.53 -5.61 4.07
N VAL A 207 4.87 -5.56 3.92
CA VAL A 207 5.80 -6.48 4.60
C VAL A 207 6.67 -5.71 5.59
N ASP A 208 6.61 -6.13 6.85
CA ASP A 208 7.36 -5.49 7.94
C ASP A 208 8.88 -5.81 7.83
N PRO A 209 9.72 -4.80 7.61
CA PRO A 209 11.17 -5.00 7.66
C PRO A 209 11.70 -5.20 9.09
N GLY A 210 10.90 -4.89 10.09
CA GLY A 210 11.22 -5.04 11.51
C GLY A 210 10.94 -6.44 12.04
N VAL A 211 11.20 -6.61 13.33
CA VAL A 211 10.88 -7.86 14.03
C VAL A 211 9.41 -7.83 14.48
N ASP A 212 8.66 -8.84 14.10
CA ASP A 212 7.27 -9.01 14.52
C ASP A 212 7.21 -9.42 16.01
N PRO A 213 6.36 -8.78 16.82
CA PRO A 213 6.32 -9.01 18.27
C PRO A 213 5.81 -10.41 18.67
N GLN A 214 5.08 -11.11 17.79
CA GLN A 214 4.55 -12.44 18.06
C GLN A 214 5.48 -13.55 17.58
N SER A 215 5.98 -13.46 16.35
CA SER A 215 6.85 -14.47 15.77
C SER A 215 8.31 -14.33 16.18
N GLY A 216 8.75 -13.13 16.58
CA GLY A 216 10.14 -12.81 16.83
C GLY A 216 11.02 -12.78 15.57
N LYS A 217 10.42 -12.77 14.36
CA LYS A 217 11.09 -12.79 13.06
C LYS A 217 10.78 -11.53 12.25
N ARG A 218 11.60 -11.25 11.24
CA ARG A 218 11.33 -10.25 10.20
C ARG A 218 10.42 -10.84 9.11
N GLY A 219 9.81 -9.97 8.30
CA GLY A 219 9.03 -10.38 7.15
C GLY A 219 7.60 -10.80 7.50
N ALA A 220 7.01 -10.21 8.55
CA ALA A 220 5.57 -10.33 8.77
C ALA A 220 4.82 -9.63 7.64
N VAL A 221 3.89 -10.34 7.01
CA VAL A 221 3.11 -9.92 5.85
C VAL A 221 1.72 -9.52 6.31
N TYR A 222 1.42 -8.24 6.22
CA TYR A 222 0.11 -7.66 6.53
C TYR A 222 -0.70 -7.56 5.24
N ILE A 223 -1.89 -8.11 5.21
CA ILE A 223 -2.78 -8.11 4.04
C ILE A 223 -4.08 -7.41 4.42
N ALA A 224 -4.44 -6.39 3.65
CA ALA A 224 -5.78 -5.82 3.65
C ALA A 224 -6.69 -6.78 2.86
N ASP A 225 -7.31 -7.73 3.55
CA ASP A 225 -8.19 -8.74 2.97
C ASP A 225 -9.63 -8.21 3.03
N GLY A 226 -9.96 -7.32 2.05
CA GLY A 226 -11.02 -6.32 2.27
C GLY A 226 -12.13 -6.24 1.23
N TYR A 227 -12.04 -6.78 0.01
CA TYR A 227 -13.17 -6.77 -0.94
C TYR A 227 -14.19 -7.86 -0.64
N GLY A 228 -13.72 -9.04 -0.30
CA GLY A 228 -14.60 -10.16 0.06
C GLY A 228 -14.71 -10.35 1.57
N ASN A 229 -13.59 -10.37 2.26
CA ASN A 229 -13.49 -10.29 3.71
C ASN A 229 -13.41 -8.83 4.19
N HIS A 230 -13.41 -8.63 5.51
CA HIS A 230 -13.32 -7.30 6.14
C HIS A 230 -12.30 -7.33 7.28
N ARG A 231 -11.03 -7.68 6.97
CA ARG A 231 -9.97 -7.86 7.97
C ARG A 231 -8.61 -7.39 7.47
N VAL A 232 -7.74 -7.08 8.41
CA VAL A 232 -6.31 -7.20 8.21
C VAL A 232 -5.87 -8.57 8.73
N VAL A 233 -5.23 -9.36 7.91
CA VAL A 233 -4.66 -10.66 8.30
C VAL A 233 -3.15 -10.63 8.17
N VAL A 234 -2.45 -11.26 9.12
CA VAL A 234 -0.99 -11.23 9.20
C VAL A 234 -0.43 -12.64 9.13
N PHE A 235 0.51 -12.83 8.21
CA PHE A 235 1.27 -14.06 8.05
C PHE A 235 2.76 -13.81 8.28
N GLN A 236 3.50 -14.83 8.67
CA GLN A 236 4.95 -14.86 8.62
C GLN A 236 5.41 -15.49 7.32
N ASP A 237 6.16 -14.77 6.50
CA ASP A 237 6.94 -15.37 5.43
C ASP A 237 8.08 -16.20 6.06
N ASN A 238 8.10 -17.50 5.81
CA ASN A 238 9.08 -18.42 6.39
C ASN A 238 10.39 -18.45 5.58
N GLY A 239 10.43 -17.85 4.39
CA GLY A 239 11.59 -17.84 3.50
C GLY A 239 11.85 -19.15 2.75
N ASP A 240 10.97 -20.12 2.87
CA ASP A 240 11.06 -21.45 2.24
C ASP A 240 9.92 -21.72 1.24
N GLY A 241 9.20 -20.67 0.83
CA GLY A 241 8.03 -20.76 -0.05
C GLY A 241 6.71 -21.01 0.69
N THR A 242 6.74 -21.01 2.03
CA THR A 242 5.55 -21.17 2.87
C THR A 242 5.30 -19.94 3.74
N ALA A 243 4.07 -19.79 4.22
CA ALA A 243 3.69 -18.76 5.17
C ALA A 243 2.92 -19.36 6.36
N THR A 244 3.11 -18.79 7.54
CA THR A 244 2.42 -19.17 8.76
C THR A 244 1.49 -18.07 9.23
N TYR A 245 0.19 -18.36 9.42
CA TYR A 245 -0.75 -17.41 10.02
C TYR A 245 -0.29 -16.98 11.41
N LEU A 246 -0.36 -15.69 11.69
CA LEU A 246 -0.05 -15.11 12.99
C LEU A 246 -1.30 -14.62 13.70
N ARG A 247 -2.04 -13.73 13.09
CA ARG A 247 -3.20 -13.04 13.69
C ARG A 247 -4.03 -12.32 12.64
N GLN A 248 -5.19 -11.82 13.05
CA GLN A 248 -6.04 -10.93 12.27
C GLN A 248 -6.83 -9.99 13.18
N TRP A 249 -7.39 -8.93 12.62
CA TRP A 249 -8.37 -8.06 13.23
C TRP A 249 -9.33 -7.44 12.19
N PRO A 250 -10.65 -7.33 12.53
CA PRO A 250 -11.29 -7.93 13.71
C PRO A 250 -11.12 -9.44 13.74
N LYS A 251 -11.43 -10.05 14.89
CA LYS A 251 -11.27 -11.52 15.09
C LYS A 251 -12.31 -12.34 14.34
N ASP A 252 -13.46 -11.77 14.13
CA ASP A 252 -14.59 -12.35 13.40
C ASP A 252 -14.95 -11.45 12.21
N ASN A 253 -16.02 -11.75 11.48
CA ASN A 253 -16.49 -10.96 10.36
C ASN A 253 -17.45 -9.81 10.76
N SER A 254 -17.32 -9.29 11.98
CA SER A 254 -18.05 -8.09 12.38
C SER A 254 -17.65 -6.89 11.53
N VAL A 255 -18.64 -6.15 11.03
CA VAL A 255 -18.45 -5.03 10.11
C VAL A 255 -19.13 -3.75 10.61
N ALA A 256 -18.63 -2.62 10.19
CA ALA A 256 -19.30 -1.33 10.34
C ALA A 256 -20.44 -1.25 9.31
N THR A 257 -21.69 -1.16 9.77
CA THR A 257 -22.87 -1.19 8.88
C THR A 257 -23.23 0.16 8.31
N THR A 258 -23.09 1.23 9.10
CA THR A 258 -23.33 2.61 8.68
C THR A 258 -22.51 3.53 9.57
N VAL A 259 -21.58 4.27 9.00
CA VAL A 259 -20.74 5.24 9.71
C VAL A 259 -21.24 6.65 9.40
N ASN A 260 -21.76 7.32 10.41
CA ASN A 260 -22.17 8.73 10.33
C ASN A 260 -21.08 9.67 10.89
N ASN A 261 -20.32 9.18 11.86
CA ASN A 261 -19.17 9.88 12.41
C ASN A 261 -17.93 8.98 12.33
N PRO A 262 -17.04 9.22 11.37
CA PRO A 262 -15.83 8.40 11.17
C PRO A 262 -14.95 8.26 12.41
N LEU A 263 -14.97 9.23 13.32
CA LEU A 263 -14.16 9.23 14.54
C LEU A 263 -14.66 8.28 15.63
N THR A 264 -15.98 8.06 15.72
CA THR A 264 -16.60 7.41 16.89
C THR A 264 -17.33 6.13 16.56
N ASP A 265 -17.80 5.98 15.32
CA ASP A 265 -18.67 4.87 14.98
C ASP A 265 -17.85 3.62 14.63
N PHE A 266 -18.24 2.50 15.22
CA PHE A 266 -17.64 1.18 14.96
C PHE A 266 -16.09 1.14 14.95
N PRO A 267 -15.39 1.66 16.00
CA PRO A 267 -13.93 1.69 16.03
C PRO A 267 -13.34 0.27 15.99
N GLY A 268 -12.35 0.07 15.10
CA GLY A 268 -11.70 -1.21 14.90
C GLY A 268 -12.43 -2.19 13.99
N LEU A 269 -13.62 -1.83 13.48
CA LEU A 269 -14.32 -2.56 12.42
C LEU A 269 -14.15 -1.84 11.09
N PHE A 270 -14.36 -2.57 10.00
CA PHE A 270 -14.28 -2.07 8.62
C PHE A 270 -15.67 -2.10 7.97
N ALA A 271 -15.88 -1.25 6.97
CA ALA A 271 -17.16 -1.13 6.30
C ALA A 271 -17.66 -2.44 5.69
N ALA A 272 -19.00 -2.62 5.65
CA ALA A 272 -19.66 -3.82 5.15
C ALA A 272 -19.85 -3.83 3.62
N GLY A 273 -19.69 -2.70 2.95
CA GLY A 273 -20.03 -2.54 1.55
C GLY A 273 -19.11 -3.28 0.58
N ASP A 274 -19.48 -3.29 -0.69
CA ASP A 274 -18.58 -3.63 -1.78
C ASP A 274 -17.62 -2.46 -2.03
N GLY A 275 -16.33 -2.75 -2.22
CA GLY A 275 -15.39 -1.69 -2.52
C GLY A 275 -14.05 -1.75 -1.78
N GLY A 276 -13.71 -2.85 -1.15
CA GLY A 276 -12.42 -3.03 -0.46
C GLY A 276 -12.34 -2.29 0.87
N HIS A 277 -12.70 -2.96 1.93
CA HIS A 277 -12.65 -2.45 3.30
C HIS A 277 -12.12 -3.54 4.23
N PRO A 278 -10.84 -3.47 4.63
CA PRO A 278 -9.83 -2.44 4.36
C PRO A 278 -9.29 -2.44 2.92
N HIS A 279 -8.93 -1.26 2.40
CA HIS A 279 -8.38 -1.11 1.04
C HIS A 279 -6.85 -1.00 1.01
N CYS A 280 -6.23 -0.29 1.95
CA CYS A 280 -4.78 -0.23 2.11
C CYS A 280 -4.33 -0.73 3.49
N VAL A 281 -3.07 -1.19 3.57
CA VAL A 281 -2.35 -1.45 4.82
C VAL A 281 -0.91 -1.02 4.68
N VAL A 282 -0.42 -0.14 5.58
CA VAL A 282 0.92 0.45 5.50
C VAL A 282 1.50 0.58 6.92
N GLY A 283 2.74 0.11 7.11
CA GLY A 283 3.46 0.31 8.37
C GLY A 283 4.21 1.63 8.42
N GLY A 284 4.09 2.35 9.52
CA GLY A 284 4.87 3.55 9.83
C GLY A 284 6.16 3.24 10.59
N ASN A 285 7.14 4.16 10.53
CA ASN A 285 8.37 4.07 11.33
C ASN A 285 8.13 4.31 12.84
N ASP A 286 6.91 4.71 13.23
CA ASP A 286 6.44 4.75 14.61
C ASP A 286 6.02 3.36 15.14
N GLY A 287 6.13 2.32 14.32
CA GLY A 287 5.74 0.96 14.66
C GLY A 287 4.23 0.72 14.63
N MET A 288 3.45 1.66 14.08
CA MET A 288 2.00 1.52 13.91
C MET A 288 1.65 1.03 12.51
N ILE A 289 0.47 0.44 12.39
CA ILE A 289 -0.12 -0.02 11.13
C ILE A 289 -1.30 0.90 10.79
N TYR A 290 -1.22 1.52 9.63
CA TYR A 290 -2.26 2.41 9.10
C TYR A 290 -3.08 1.65 8.08
N VAL A 291 -4.39 1.68 8.23
CA VAL A 291 -5.33 0.90 7.42
C VAL A 291 -6.40 1.83 6.86
N CYS A 292 -6.51 1.86 5.54
CA CYS A 292 -7.55 2.65 4.87
C CYS A 292 -8.89 1.93 4.93
N ASP A 293 -9.81 2.46 5.70
CA ASP A 293 -11.21 2.02 5.79
C ASP A 293 -12.04 2.89 4.84
N ARG A 294 -11.98 2.49 3.55
CA ARG A 294 -12.28 3.34 2.40
C ARG A 294 -13.65 3.98 2.43
N ALA A 295 -14.71 3.20 2.51
CA ALA A 295 -16.08 3.73 2.48
C ALA A 295 -16.48 4.46 3.77
N ASP A 296 -15.77 4.23 4.86
CA ASP A 296 -16.00 4.92 6.12
C ASP A 296 -15.19 6.21 6.23
N ASP A 297 -14.58 6.69 5.12
CA ASP A 297 -13.86 7.96 5.02
C ASP A 297 -12.81 8.16 6.12
N ARG A 298 -12.04 7.10 6.43
CA ARG A 298 -11.08 7.13 7.53
C ARG A 298 -9.87 6.23 7.34
N ILE A 299 -8.78 6.61 7.99
CA ILE A 299 -7.64 5.73 8.25
C ILE A 299 -7.71 5.30 9.71
N GLN A 300 -7.71 4.00 9.98
CA GLN A 300 -7.60 3.47 11.32
C GLN A 300 -6.16 3.07 11.60
N VAL A 301 -5.61 3.49 12.76
CA VAL A 301 -4.22 3.25 13.15
C VAL A 301 -4.20 2.22 14.27
N PHE A 302 -3.44 1.14 14.05
CA PHE A 302 -3.34 0.02 14.97
C PHE A 302 -1.92 -0.22 15.44
N THR A 303 -1.76 -0.86 16.58
CA THR A 303 -0.49 -1.50 16.94
C THR A 303 -0.23 -2.70 16.01
N LYS A 304 1.00 -3.18 15.93
CA LYS A 304 1.34 -4.41 15.19
C LYS A 304 0.53 -5.64 15.63
N LEU A 305 -0.02 -5.63 16.85
CA LEU A 305 -0.87 -6.71 17.40
C LEU A 305 -2.37 -6.50 17.16
N GLY A 306 -2.77 -5.46 16.41
CA GLY A 306 -4.15 -5.19 16.04
C GLY A 306 -4.94 -4.40 17.08
N GLY A 307 -4.30 -3.83 18.11
CA GLY A 307 -4.95 -2.90 19.03
C GLY A 307 -5.16 -1.53 18.38
N LEU A 308 -6.41 -1.06 18.30
CA LEU A 308 -6.73 0.29 17.78
C LEU A 308 -6.09 1.37 18.65
N VAL A 309 -5.38 2.31 18.02
CA VAL A 309 -4.68 3.43 18.67
C VAL A 309 -5.45 4.74 18.44
N ARG A 310 -5.82 5.00 17.19
CA ARG A 310 -6.56 6.22 16.80
C ARG A 310 -7.23 6.07 15.45
N ILE A 311 -8.13 7.00 15.14
CA ILE A 311 -8.81 7.15 13.87
C ILE A 311 -8.47 8.52 13.29
N VAL A 312 -8.24 8.56 11.98
CA VAL A 312 -7.96 9.77 11.19
C VAL A 312 -9.01 9.88 10.11
N PRO A 313 -9.94 10.84 10.19
CA PRO A 313 -10.92 11.09 9.14
C PRO A 313 -10.24 11.62 7.86
N VAL A 314 -10.75 11.20 6.71
CA VAL A 314 -10.38 11.71 5.39
C VAL A 314 -11.64 12.18 4.69
N VAL A 315 -11.81 13.46 4.50
CA VAL A 315 -12.98 14.11 3.85
C VAL A 315 -14.31 13.42 4.17
N PRO A 316 -14.79 13.48 5.43
CA PRO A 316 -16.00 12.78 5.85
C PRO A 316 -17.22 13.14 5.01
N GLY A 317 -18.05 12.14 4.69
CA GLY A 317 -19.26 12.27 3.88
C GLY A 317 -19.06 11.98 2.40
N THR A 318 -17.86 11.63 1.96
CA THR A 318 -17.56 11.25 0.56
C THR A 318 -18.31 9.96 0.17
N GLY A 319 -18.36 8.98 1.06
CA GLY A 319 -18.99 7.69 0.79
C GLY A 319 -20.52 7.69 0.80
N VAL A 320 -21.16 8.68 1.41
CA VAL A 320 -22.60 8.65 1.66
C VAL A 320 -23.42 9.37 0.59
N THR A 321 -22.88 10.41 -0.04
CA THR A 321 -23.66 11.33 -0.88
C THR A 321 -23.09 11.63 -2.25
N GLN A 322 -21.85 11.26 -2.52
CA GLN A 322 -21.18 11.62 -3.77
C GLN A 322 -20.76 10.37 -4.54
N GLY A 323 -21.29 10.23 -5.74
CA GLY A 323 -20.69 9.33 -6.71
C GLY A 323 -19.27 9.77 -7.05
N ILE A 324 -18.36 8.84 -7.28
CA ILE A 324 -17.02 9.13 -7.75
C ILE A 324 -17.11 10.00 -9.00
N GLY A 325 -16.32 11.04 -9.07
CA GLY A 325 -16.32 12.05 -10.11
C GLY A 325 -16.51 11.50 -11.51
N GLY A 326 -17.74 11.51 -12.01
CA GLY A 326 -18.10 11.13 -13.35
C GLY A 326 -18.20 9.64 -13.66
N ALA A 327 -17.97 8.72 -12.73
CA ALA A 327 -18.19 7.30 -12.93
C ALA A 327 -19.58 6.88 -12.41
N PRO A 328 -20.55 6.56 -13.25
CA PRO A 328 -21.85 6.07 -12.81
C PRO A 328 -21.68 4.73 -12.07
N GLY A 329 -22.20 4.64 -10.86
CA GLY A 329 -22.31 3.37 -10.12
C GLY A 329 -21.30 3.14 -8.99
N LEU A 330 -20.41 4.07 -8.68
CA LEU A 330 -19.46 3.95 -7.57
C LEU A 330 -19.83 4.83 -6.36
N GLY A 331 -21.10 5.09 -6.17
CA GLY A 331 -21.67 6.06 -5.23
C GLY A 331 -21.38 5.84 -3.76
N THR A 332 -20.57 4.84 -3.36
CA THR A 332 -20.25 4.55 -1.96
C THR A 332 -18.77 4.26 -1.73
N ALA A 333 -17.90 4.71 -2.63
CA ALA A 333 -16.50 4.27 -2.59
C ALA A 333 -15.63 4.96 -1.53
N GLY A 334 -16.10 6.06 -0.93
CA GLY A 334 -15.37 6.77 0.14
C GLY A 334 -14.08 7.46 -0.29
N SER A 335 -13.35 8.00 0.68
CA SER A 335 -12.18 8.85 0.43
C SER A 335 -10.84 8.18 0.75
N ALA A 336 -10.74 7.28 1.71
CA ALA A 336 -9.47 6.73 2.16
C ALA A 336 -9.03 5.50 1.35
N TRP A 337 -8.29 5.68 0.24
CA TRP A 337 -7.97 4.59 -0.68
C TRP A 337 -6.55 4.01 -0.51
N ASP A 338 -5.53 4.84 -0.54
CA ASP A 338 -4.14 4.39 -0.38
C ASP A 338 -3.30 5.50 0.25
N LEU A 339 -2.19 5.16 0.88
CA LEU A 339 -1.30 6.14 1.48
C LEU A 339 0.17 5.74 1.42
N ARG A 340 1.06 6.74 1.39
CA ARG A 340 2.50 6.58 1.59
C ARG A 340 3.02 7.69 2.49
N PHE A 341 4.01 7.38 3.32
CA PHE A 341 4.66 8.35 4.20
C PHE A 341 5.83 9.03 3.51
N THR A 342 6.07 10.30 3.86
CA THR A 342 7.29 11.01 3.43
C THR A 342 8.55 10.36 3.95
N ASN A 343 9.67 10.54 3.24
CA ASN A 343 10.95 9.89 3.50
C ASN A 343 11.75 10.52 4.66
N ASP A 344 11.26 11.63 5.25
CA ASP A 344 11.94 12.21 6.42
C ASP A 344 11.90 11.25 7.62
N ALA A 345 12.91 11.38 8.51
CA ALA A 345 13.08 10.45 9.62
C ALA A 345 11.87 10.32 10.54
N MET A 346 10.99 11.35 10.58
CA MET A 346 9.78 11.35 11.38
C MET A 346 8.55 10.92 10.56
N GLN A 347 8.69 10.74 9.23
CA GLN A 347 7.55 10.55 8.33
C GLN A 347 6.46 11.59 8.63
N THR A 348 6.86 12.87 8.60
CA THR A 348 6.05 13.99 9.09
C THR A 348 4.73 14.10 8.37
N TYR A 349 4.73 13.79 7.07
CA TYR A 349 3.52 13.82 6.26
C TYR A 349 3.21 12.43 5.67
N MET A 350 1.99 12.29 5.21
CA MET A 350 1.54 11.18 4.39
C MET A 350 0.84 11.72 3.15
N PHE A 351 1.09 11.09 2.02
CA PHE A 351 0.36 11.28 0.76
C PHE A 351 -0.78 10.28 0.73
N GLU A 352 -1.97 10.80 0.78
CA GLU A 352 -3.20 10.01 0.85
C GLU A 352 -3.98 10.16 -0.47
N ILE A 353 -4.51 9.05 -0.97
CA ILE A 353 -5.34 8.98 -2.17
C ILE A 353 -6.80 9.05 -1.76
N ASP A 354 -7.45 10.15 -2.11
CA ASP A 354 -8.90 10.31 -2.06
C ASP A 354 -9.50 10.03 -3.44
N GLY A 355 -9.75 8.76 -3.72
CA GLY A 355 -10.30 8.33 -5.00
C GLY A 355 -11.76 8.73 -5.18
N GLY A 356 -12.48 9.03 -4.12
CA GLY A 356 -13.86 9.51 -4.17
C GLY A 356 -13.97 10.95 -4.68
N ASN A 357 -12.98 11.78 -4.39
CA ASN A 357 -12.93 13.20 -4.79
C ASN A 357 -11.86 13.48 -5.86
N GLU A 358 -11.15 12.46 -6.34
CA GLU A 358 -10.07 12.56 -7.34
C GLU A 358 -8.96 13.53 -6.89
N MET A 359 -8.49 13.34 -5.64
CA MET A 359 -7.50 14.20 -5.01
C MET A 359 -6.34 13.39 -4.41
N LEU A 360 -5.15 13.95 -4.50
CA LEU A 360 -3.98 13.53 -3.73
C LEU A 360 -3.78 14.52 -2.59
N HIS A 361 -4.02 14.08 -1.37
CA HIS A 361 -3.85 14.90 -0.17
C HIS A 361 -2.46 14.73 0.43
N THR A 362 -1.85 15.85 0.85
CA THR A 362 -0.74 15.84 1.82
C THR A 362 -1.32 16.08 3.20
N MET A 363 -1.17 15.10 4.09
CA MET A 363 -1.72 15.16 5.44
C MET A 363 -0.59 15.10 6.47
N THR A 364 -0.75 15.75 7.62
CA THR A 364 0.19 15.53 8.75
C THR A 364 -0.03 14.13 9.32
N ARG A 365 1.03 13.34 9.48
CA ARG A 365 0.90 12.00 10.09
C ARG A 365 0.40 12.08 11.52
N ALA A 366 0.87 13.04 12.30
CA ALA A 366 0.55 13.14 13.73
C ALA A 366 -0.95 13.39 14.00
N LEU A 367 -1.59 14.28 13.24
CA LEU A 367 -2.96 14.72 13.48
C LEU A 367 -3.95 14.33 12.37
N GLY A 368 -3.47 13.91 11.20
CA GLY A 368 -4.32 13.66 10.04
C GLY A 368 -4.88 14.94 9.41
N THR A 369 -4.25 16.08 9.65
CA THR A 369 -4.69 17.35 9.07
C THR A 369 -4.25 17.43 7.62
N ILE A 370 -5.19 17.66 6.69
CA ILE A 370 -4.89 17.97 5.30
C ILE A 370 -4.24 19.35 5.23
N VAL A 371 -3.01 19.43 4.74
CA VAL A 371 -2.23 20.68 4.62
C VAL A 371 -2.04 21.13 3.19
N SER A 372 -2.24 20.24 2.23
CA SER A 372 -2.23 20.52 0.80
C SER A 372 -3.05 19.48 0.07
N SER A 373 -3.58 19.84 -1.10
CA SER A 373 -4.30 18.92 -1.99
C SER A 373 -3.93 19.21 -3.43
N LEU A 374 -3.80 18.18 -4.23
CA LEU A 374 -3.47 18.23 -5.64
C LEU A 374 -4.45 17.38 -6.43
N GLY A 375 -4.82 17.83 -7.62
CA GLY A 375 -5.71 17.11 -8.52
C GLY A 375 -7.10 17.71 -8.60
N GLN A 376 -7.88 17.12 -9.44
CA GLN A 376 -9.31 17.35 -9.66
C GLN A 376 -9.81 16.31 -10.67
N PRO A 377 -11.11 16.04 -10.78
CA PRO A 377 -11.67 15.15 -11.81
C PRO A 377 -11.26 15.58 -13.22
N GLY A 378 -10.81 14.62 -14.05
CA GLY A 378 -10.49 14.84 -15.46
C GLY A 378 -9.35 13.97 -16.00
N HIS A 379 -9.03 14.15 -17.30
CA HIS A 379 -8.05 13.33 -18.02
C HIS A 379 -6.76 14.07 -18.43
N GLN A 380 -6.63 15.34 -18.09
CA GLN A 380 -5.39 16.09 -18.38
C GLN A 380 -4.30 15.72 -17.37
N SER A 381 -3.04 16.03 -17.69
CA SER A 381 -1.94 15.85 -16.74
C SER A 381 -2.21 16.62 -15.45
N GLY A 382 -2.08 15.93 -14.31
CA GLY A 382 -2.39 16.47 -12.99
C GLY A 382 -3.88 16.45 -12.60
N GLN A 383 -4.76 15.99 -13.48
CA GLN A 383 -6.15 15.63 -13.15
C GLN A 383 -6.24 14.12 -12.95
N PHE A 384 -7.31 13.64 -12.35
CA PHE A 384 -7.51 12.21 -12.09
C PHE A 384 -8.87 11.72 -12.56
N THR A 385 -8.89 10.45 -12.94
CA THR A 385 -10.11 9.69 -13.18
C THR A 385 -9.93 8.32 -12.56
N PHE A 386 -10.64 8.09 -11.47
CA PHE A 386 -10.51 6.85 -10.72
C PHE A 386 -9.11 6.67 -10.12
N LEU A 387 -8.62 7.70 -9.44
CA LEU A 387 -7.37 7.67 -8.70
C LEU A 387 -7.41 6.55 -7.66
N HIS A 388 -6.42 5.64 -7.69
CA HIS A 388 -6.56 4.37 -6.99
C HIS A 388 -5.40 4.01 -6.07
N SER A 389 -4.18 4.25 -6.50
CA SER A 389 -2.98 3.84 -5.76
C SER A 389 -1.87 4.88 -5.87
N ASN A 390 -0.93 4.86 -4.92
CA ASN A 390 0.28 5.66 -4.99
C ASN A 390 1.54 4.89 -4.60
N ALA A 391 2.68 5.40 -5.05
CA ALA A 391 4.02 4.99 -4.64
C ALA A 391 4.91 6.21 -4.46
N LEU A 392 5.99 6.07 -3.68
CA LEU A 392 6.93 7.15 -3.39
C LEU A 392 8.35 6.65 -3.63
N ASP A 393 9.14 7.42 -4.38
CA ASP A 393 10.56 7.15 -4.57
C ASP A 393 11.44 7.82 -3.48
N SER A 394 12.75 7.52 -3.49
CA SER A 394 13.69 8.06 -2.51
C SER A 394 13.84 9.58 -2.54
N LYS A 395 13.48 10.22 -3.66
CA LYS A 395 13.55 11.67 -3.89
C LYS A 395 12.26 12.38 -3.46
N GLY A 396 11.24 11.63 -3.04
CA GLY A 396 9.93 12.17 -2.66
C GLY A 396 9.00 12.42 -3.83
N ASN A 397 9.30 11.89 -5.01
CA ASN A 397 8.35 11.93 -6.13
C ASN A 397 7.23 10.91 -5.89
N VAL A 398 6.01 11.31 -6.21
CA VAL A 398 4.81 10.47 -6.06
C VAL A 398 4.38 9.94 -7.42
N TYR A 399 4.08 8.66 -7.49
CA TYR A 399 3.52 7.99 -8.66
C TYR A 399 2.11 7.53 -8.35
N THR A 400 1.15 7.83 -9.23
CA THR A 400 -0.26 7.51 -9.02
C THR A 400 -0.79 6.60 -10.11
N GLY A 401 -1.51 5.54 -9.72
CA GLY A 401 -2.22 4.64 -10.64
C GLY A 401 -3.71 4.95 -10.68
N GLU A 402 -4.31 4.89 -11.86
CA GLU A 402 -5.73 5.10 -12.11
C GLU A 402 -6.36 3.86 -12.72
N THR A 403 -7.50 3.41 -12.14
CA THR A 403 -8.28 2.24 -12.59
C THR A 403 -9.49 2.65 -13.43
N ILE A 404 -10.32 1.68 -13.78
CA ILE A 404 -11.58 1.84 -14.53
C ILE A 404 -11.40 2.72 -15.77
N ASN A 405 -11.83 3.98 -15.72
CA ASN A 405 -11.78 4.89 -16.85
C ASN A 405 -10.49 5.72 -16.92
N GLY A 406 -9.70 5.78 -15.86
CA GLY A 406 -8.43 6.52 -15.81
C GLY A 406 -7.34 5.83 -16.63
N ARG A 407 -7.08 4.55 -16.36
CA ARG A 407 -6.25 3.64 -17.16
C ARG A 407 -4.85 4.19 -17.47
N ARG A 408 -4.20 4.82 -16.48
CA ARG A 408 -2.86 5.42 -16.63
C ARG A 408 -2.11 5.48 -15.33
N ILE A 409 -0.81 5.79 -15.45
CA ILE A 409 0.06 6.17 -14.35
C ILE A 409 0.55 7.60 -14.59
N GLN A 410 0.70 8.39 -13.51
CA GLN A 410 1.30 9.72 -13.57
C GLN A 410 2.41 9.84 -12.52
N LYS A 411 3.42 10.68 -12.81
CA LYS A 411 4.49 11.07 -11.89
C LYS A 411 4.30 12.50 -11.44
N PHE A 412 4.46 12.74 -10.14
CA PHE A 412 4.48 14.08 -9.54
C PHE A 412 5.85 14.29 -8.90
N VAL A 413 6.61 15.20 -9.45
CA VAL A 413 7.97 15.51 -8.98
C VAL A 413 7.90 16.37 -7.73
N HIS A 414 8.65 15.98 -6.69
CA HIS A 414 8.87 16.78 -5.51
C HIS A 414 9.76 17.99 -5.85
N VAL A 415 9.25 19.19 -5.58
CA VAL A 415 9.96 20.44 -5.84
C VAL A 415 10.52 20.99 -4.55
N GLU A 416 11.85 21.07 -4.45
CA GLU A 416 12.50 21.80 -3.36
C GLU A 416 12.31 23.30 -3.53
N CYS A 417 11.58 23.91 -2.61
CA CYS A 417 11.46 25.37 -2.57
C CYS A 417 12.73 25.96 -1.93
N ASN A 418 13.71 26.35 -2.74
CA ASN A 418 14.88 27.07 -2.31
C ASN A 418 14.49 28.49 -1.87
N ASN A 419 14.50 28.77 -0.57
CA ASN A 419 14.48 30.13 -0.01
C ASN A 419 15.85 30.79 -0.23
N GLY A 420 16.30 30.87 -1.50
CA GLY A 420 17.57 31.49 -1.85
C GLY A 420 17.43 32.99 -1.94
N ASN A 421 18.11 33.74 -1.09
CA ASN A 421 18.58 35.10 -1.35
C ASN A 421 19.55 35.07 -2.55
N GLY A 422 19.06 34.88 -3.75
CA GLY A 422 19.86 34.85 -4.98
C GLY A 422 19.10 35.51 -6.09
N ARG A 423 19.52 36.70 -6.49
CA ARG A 423 19.12 37.34 -7.74
C ARG A 423 19.46 36.41 -8.91
N GLY A 424 18.49 35.71 -9.42
CA GLY A 424 18.59 34.88 -10.61
C GLY A 424 17.21 34.76 -11.25
N ASN A 425 17.06 35.25 -12.45
CA ASN A 425 15.86 35.13 -13.29
C ASN A 425 15.45 33.66 -13.46
N GLY A 426 14.34 33.28 -12.88
CA GLY A 426 13.71 31.97 -13.08
C GLY A 426 12.45 31.89 -12.24
N ASN A 427 11.28 31.83 -12.87
CA ASN A 427 9.96 31.69 -12.25
C ASN A 427 9.90 30.50 -11.27
N GLY A 428 10.15 30.73 -10.00
CA GLY A 428 10.04 29.78 -8.92
C GLY A 428 9.28 30.40 -7.77
N ASN A 429 8.00 30.75 -7.95
CA ASN A 429 7.11 31.03 -6.83
C ASN A 429 6.53 29.72 -6.31
N CYS A 430 7.12 29.21 -5.20
CA CYS A 430 6.37 28.38 -4.28
C CYS A 430 5.63 29.33 -3.33
N SER A 431 4.43 29.71 -3.64
CA SER A 431 3.49 30.42 -2.77
C SER A 431 2.31 29.53 -2.47
#